data_a88d8f9f0a6ed15783b01e5e27ecbc3b
#
_entry.id   a88d8f9f0a6ed15783b01e5e27ecbc3b
#
_cell.length_a   1.000
_cell.length_b   1.000
_cell.length_c   1.000
_cell.angle_alpha   90.00
_cell.angle_beta   90.00
_cell.angle_gamma   90.00
#
_symmetry.space_group_name_H-M   'P 1'
#
loop_
_entity.id
_entity.type
_entity.pdbx_description
1 polymer ?
#
loop_
_entity_poly.entity_id
_entity_poly.type
_entity_poly.pdbx_seq_one_letter_code
_entity_poly.pdbx_strand_id
1 'polypeptide(L)'
;MATVLQFGEGNFIRSFIDYLIQLRQDAKGDGESVVLVTPIDNPNWEIFRKRNCAYHTCVCGKVDGKAVKEYTLVNVVKDCVNPYREFARYEKAYLDPDLKVIISNTTEAGIAFNAADTLDGDLGTFPAKITKILYARFKKYGEKGKVELLPLELIEKNGETLKAYVLKYADIWGLEEEFKEFVKSIKVYNTLVDKIVPGFPRSNAAEHFAAIGGEDPLLTVGEAFLSLVIEGDESLKEKLPFLKDPRVIFTTSVKPYRERKVKILNGLHTALAPISLLAGVEIVRDAVNDKDLFAYADALADQEIIPTIDMDKNALLAFKKAVLERFSNPYIDHLFMSIILNSVSKWKTRLLPSFLAADKNNRKHMLFALAALFCLYDDPEFKINDDESVKIFFSSSLPFEKKYEAFIRNEAFWGMDLEEQEGVFTDSLAYVKAIKKGEIRETLKTL
;
A
#
# COMPACT_ATOMS: atom_id res chain seq x y z
N MET A 1 -3.19 18.45 24.95
CA MET A 1 -3.13 19.21 23.70
C MET A 1 -2.67 18.27 22.62
N ALA A 2 -3.20 18.35 21.41
CA ALA A 2 -2.86 17.45 20.33
C ALA A 2 -1.62 17.93 19.57
N THR A 3 -0.62 17.07 19.40
CA THR A 3 0.55 17.38 18.57
C THR A 3 0.42 16.81 17.15
N VAL A 4 -0.50 15.84 16.97
CA VAL A 4 -0.83 15.20 15.69
C VAL A 4 -2.34 15.26 15.46
N LEU A 5 -2.75 15.80 14.32
CA LEU A 5 -4.12 15.69 13.81
C LEU A 5 -4.11 14.63 12.70
N GLN A 6 -4.85 13.55 12.87
CA GLN A 6 -4.82 12.40 11.99
C GLN A 6 -6.15 12.21 11.26
N PHE A 7 -6.14 12.36 9.93
CA PHE A 7 -7.28 12.06 9.08
C PHE A 7 -7.26 10.58 8.66
N GLY A 8 -8.22 9.85 9.20
CA GLY A 8 -8.35 8.41 9.03
C GLY A 8 -8.26 7.68 10.36
N GLU A 9 -9.23 6.81 10.59
CA GLU A 9 -9.35 5.93 11.75
C GLU A 9 -9.32 4.44 11.35
N GLY A 10 -8.93 4.17 10.10
CA GLY A 10 -8.91 2.82 9.52
C GLY A 10 -7.87 1.90 10.16
N ASN A 11 -7.98 0.60 9.85
CA ASN A 11 -7.08 -0.41 10.41
C ASN A 11 -5.61 -0.14 10.06
N PHE A 12 -5.34 0.34 8.84
CA PHE A 12 -3.98 0.56 8.38
C PHE A 12 -3.25 1.59 9.25
N ILE A 13 -3.77 2.82 9.34
CA ILE A 13 -3.08 3.91 10.03
C ILE A 13 -2.94 3.62 11.53
N ARG A 14 -3.93 2.97 12.15
CA ARG A 14 -3.90 2.54 13.56
C ARG A 14 -2.81 1.51 13.84
N SER A 15 -2.64 0.53 12.96
CA SER A 15 -1.60 -0.49 13.05
C SER A 15 -0.24 0.00 12.53
N PHE A 16 -0.15 1.21 12.04
CA PHE A 16 1.05 1.79 11.44
C PHE A 16 1.56 3.00 12.24
N ILE A 17 0.93 4.16 12.11
CA ILE A 17 1.37 5.41 12.74
C ILE A 17 1.09 5.40 14.25
N ASP A 18 -0.14 5.10 14.65
CA ASP A 18 -0.51 5.10 16.07
C ASP A 18 0.30 4.05 16.84
N TYR A 19 0.58 2.90 16.20
CA TYR A 19 1.47 1.88 16.74
C TYR A 19 2.91 2.38 16.92
N LEU A 20 3.49 3.09 15.94
CA LEU A 20 4.84 3.68 16.04
C LEU A 20 4.90 4.73 17.15
N ILE A 21 3.90 5.59 17.25
CA ILE A 21 3.81 6.60 18.32
C ILE A 21 3.71 5.92 19.70
N GLN A 22 2.90 4.84 19.79
CA GLN A 22 2.76 4.10 21.04
C GLN A 22 4.08 3.43 21.45
N LEU A 23 4.78 2.79 20.52
CA LEU A 23 6.10 2.20 20.82
C LEU A 23 7.09 3.25 21.33
N ARG A 24 7.06 4.46 20.77
CA ARG A 24 7.89 5.56 21.23
C ARG A 24 7.48 6.02 22.63
N GLN A 25 6.17 6.13 22.88
CA GLN A 25 5.65 6.45 24.21
C GLN A 25 6.07 5.43 25.24
N ASP A 26 5.97 4.12 24.93
CA ASP A 26 6.32 3.05 25.85
C ASP A 26 7.84 3.01 26.15
N ALA A 27 8.66 3.28 25.13
CA ALA A 27 10.11 3.20 25.25
C ALA A 27 10.75 4.44 25.90
N LYS A 28 10.17 5.64 25.72
CA LYS A 28 10.82 6.93 26.06
C LYS A 28 9.91 7.91 26.80
N GLY A 29 8.59 7.72 26.79
CA GLY A 29 7.63 8.63 27.40
C GLY A 29 7.42 9.95 26.65
N ASP A 30 7.95 10.09 25.43
CA ASP A 30 7.89 11.30 24.60
C ASP A 30 7.11 11.10 23.29
N GLY A 31 6.20 10.12 23.27
CA GLY A 31 5.28 9.91 22.16
C GLY A 31 4.28 11.08 22.00
N GLU A 32 3.95 11.37 20.77
CA GLU A 32 3.00 12.41 20.41
C GLU A 32 1.58 12.07 20.89
N SER A 33 0.76 13.09 21.13
CA SER A 33 -0.67 12.92 21.38
C SER A 33 -1.46 13.12 20.08
N VAL A 34 -2.35 12.18 19.78
CA VAL A 34 -3.09 12.11 18.52
C VAL A 34 -4.56 12.47 18.73
N VAL A 35 -5.11 13.29 17.86
CA VAL A 35 -6.55 13.44 17.66
C VAL A 35 -6.91 12.86 16.30
N LEU A 36 -7.76 11.83 16.31
CA LEU A 36 -8.33 11.24 15.09
C LEU A 36 -9.46 12.11 14.55
N VAL A 37 -9.52 12.23 13.24
CA VAL A 37 -10.61 12.87 12.51
C VAL A 37 -11.19 11.86 11.52
N THR A 38 -12.49 11.58 11.62
CA THR A 38 -13.17 10.74 10.63
C THR A 38 -13.26 11.51 9.30
N PRO A 39 -12.70 10.98 8.20
CA PRO A 39 -12.68 11.70 6.92
C PRO A 39 -14.06 11.81 6.26
N ILE A 40 -14.99 10.92 6.63
CA ILE A 40 -16.39 10.87 6.19
C ILE A 40 -17.33 10.79 7.41
N ASP A 41 -18.60 11.11 7.20
CA ASP A 41 -19.61 10.95 8.26
C ASP A 41 -19.90 9.47 8.52
N ASN A 42 -19.39 8.96 9.63
CA ASN A 42 -19.60 7.59 10.09
C ASN A 42 -19.63 7.54 11.63
N PRO A 43 -20.21 6.49 12.25
CA PRO A 43 -20.35 6.39 13.70
C PRO A 43 -19.10 5.89 14.43
N ASN A 44 -17.99 5.61 13.76
CA ASN A 44 -16.81 5.00 14.39
C ASN A 44 -16.27 5.83 15.57
N TRP A 45 -16.33 7.17 15.48
CA TRP A 45 -15.88 8.06 16.55
C TRP A 45 -16.55 7.78 17.91
N GLU A 46 -17.80 7.30 17.91
CA GLU A 46 -18.49 6.93 19.16
C GLU A 46 -17.85 5.70 19.81
N ILE A 47 -17.46 4.71 18.99
CA ILE A 47 -16.81 3.48 19.48
C ILE A 47 -15.47 3.84 20.12
N PHE A 48 -14.68 4.71 19.46
CA PHE A 48 -13.42 5.20 20.02
C PHE A 48 -13.63 5.86 21.37
N ARG A 49 -14.58 6.79 21.48
CA ARG A 49 -14.84 7.52 22.72
C ARG A 49 -15.35 6.64 23.86
N LYS A 50 -16.23 5.69 23.57
CA LYS A 50 -16.73 4.72 24.56
C LYS A 50 -15.59 3.94 25.22
N ARG A 51 -14.44 3.84 24.53
CA ARG A 51 -13.23 3.16 24.99
C ARG A 51 -12.11 4.13 25.41
N ASN A 52 -12.42 5.40 25.65
CA ASN A 52 -11.40 6.45 25.91
C ASN A 52 -10.32 6.49 24.80
N CYS A 53 -10.68 6.20 23.59
CA CYS A 53 -9.84 6.09 22.38
C CYS A 53 -8.71 5.04 22.48
N ALA A 54 -8.76 4.14 23.46
CA ALA A 54 -7.81 3.06 23.62
C ALA A 54 -8.25 1.80 22.85
N TYR A 55 -7.30 1.14 22.20
CA TYR A 55 -7.53 -0.09 21.46
C TYR A 55 -6.23 -0.91 21.33
N HIS A 56 -6.36 -2.18 20.97
CA HIS A 56 -5.21 -3.05 20.76
C HIS A 56 -4.82 -3.15 19.28
N THR A 57 -3.51 -3.20 19.07
CA THR A 57 -2.95 -3.69 17.80
C THR A 57 -2.28 -5.04 18.05
N CYS A 58 -2.52 -6.00 17.18
CA CYS A 58 -1.80 -7.26 17.14
C CYS A 58 -0.80 -7.21 15.98
N VAL A 59 0.48 -7.35 16.27
CA VAL A 59 1.55 -7.48 15.29
C VAL A 59 1.94 -8.94 15.23
N CYS A 60 1.80 -9.56 14.04
CA CYS A 60 2.07 -10.99 13.89
C CYS A 60 2.79 -11.30 12.58
N GLY A 61 3.63 -12.33 12.59
CA GLY A 61 4.40 -12.70 11.40
C GLY A 61 5.66 -13.47 11.73
N LYS A 62 6.68 -13.31 10.91
CA LYS A 62 8.02 -13.79 11.19
C LYS A 62 8.99 -12.61 11.26
N VAL A 63 9.94 -12.71 12.18
CA VAL A 63 11.08 -11.80 12.32
C VAL A 63 12.32 -12.68 12.51
N ASP A 64 13.28 -12.58 11.58
CA ASP A 64 14.47 -13.43 11.55
C ASP A 64 14.15 -14.94 11.63
N GLY A 65 13.14 -15.37 10.87
CA GLY A 65 12.69 -16.77 10.81
C GLY A 65 11.83 -17.25 11.97
N LYS A 66 11.67 -16.45 13.03
CA LYS A 66 10.88 -16.81 14.22
C LYS A 66 9.47 -16.22 14.12
N ALA A 67 8.46 -17.04 14.43
CA ALA A 67 7.08 -16.57 14.53
C ALA A 67 6.93 -15.62 15.73
N VAL A 68 6.31 -14.47 15.50
CA VAL A 68 5.98 -13.47 16.51
C VAL A 68 4.49 -13.17 16.47
N LYS A 69 3.88 -12.97 17.65
CA LYS A 69 2.50 -12.49 17.79
C LYS A 69 2.45 -11.68 19.08
N GLU A 70 2.38 -10.38 18.95
CA GLU A 70 2.47 -9.43 20.05
C GLU A 70 1.29 -8.48 20.04
N TYR A 71 0.79 -8.12 21.22
CA TYR A 71 -0.30 -7.19 21.40
C TYR A 71 0.19 -5.92 22.08
N THR A 72 -0.16 -4.78 21.52
CA THR A 72 0.16 -3.46 22.08
C THR A 72 -1.14 -2.70 22.34
N LEU A 73 -1.35 -2.21 23.55
CA LEU A 73 -2.44 -1.29 23.88
C LEU A 73 -2.05 0.11 23.39
N VAL A 74 -2.74 0.62 22.38
CA VAL A 74 -2.58 1.99 21.90
C VAL A 74 -3.45 2.91 22.74
N ASN A 75 -2.83 3.89 23.40
CA ASN A 75 -3.49 4.90 24.23
C ASN A 75 -2.97 6.33 24.00
N VAL A 76 -2.14 6.53 22.98
CA VAL A 76 -1.66 7.84 22.53
C VAL A 76 -2.76 8.67 21.86
N VAL A 77 -3.81 8.03 21.36
CA VAL A 77 -5.00 8.70 20.83
C VAL A 77 -5.81 9.28 21.99
N LYS A 78 -6.00 10.60 21.97
CA LYS A 78 -6.68 11.32 23.05
C LYS A 78 -8.13 11.67 22.75
N ASP A 79 -8.48 11.72 21.47
CA ASP A 79 -9.85 11.99 21.01
C ASP A 79 -10.05 11.44 19.60
N CYS A 80 -11.33 11.21 19.26
CA CYS A 80 -11.78 10.93 17.90
C CYS A 80 -12.95 11.85 17.57
N VAL A 81 -12.82 12.65 16.53
CA VAL A 81 -13.76 13.73 16.19
C VAL A 81 -14.41 13.44 14.84
N ASN A 82 -15.74 13.58 14.79
CA ASN A 82 -16.49 13.59 13.54
C ASN A 82 -16.78 15.05 13.15
N PRO A 83 -16.14 15.61 12.11
CA PRO A 83 -16.31 17.01 11.72
C PRO A 83 -17.74 17.35 11.27
N TYR A 84 -18.50 16.35 10.80
CA TYR A 84 -19.87 16.52 10.33
C TYR A 84 -20.89 16.62 11.48
N ARG A 85 -20.53 16.12 12.67
CA ARG A 85 -21.41 16.08 13.87
C ARG A 85 -20.96 17.04 14.95
N GLU A 86 -19.67 17.35 15.04
CA GLU A 86 -19.06 18.09 16.14
C GLU A 86 -18.05 19.13 15.63
N PHE A 87 -18.50 20.01 14.72
CA PHE A 87 -17.62 20.96 14.05
C PHE A 87 -16.80 21.82 15.03
N ALA A 88 -17.42 22.35 16.13
CA ALA A 88 -16.68 23.14 17.11
C ALA A 88 -15.53 22.37 17.78
N ARG A 89 -15.68 21.06 17.98
CA ARG A 89 -14.63 20.20 18.52
C ARG A 89 -13.52 19.94 17.51
N TYR A 90 -13.89 19.73 16.25
CA TYR A 90 -12.96 19.65 15.13
C TYR A 90 -12.18 20.94 14.96
N GLU A 91 -12.87 22.09 14.99
CA GLU A 91 -12.23 23.40 14.91
C GLU A 91 -11.21 23.63 16.03
N LYS A 92 -11.58 23.29 17.26
CA LYS A 92 -10.67 23.35 18.40
C LYS A 92 -9.41 22.49 18.19
N ALA A 93 -9.56 21.29 17.60
CA ALA A 93 -8.45 20.39 17.37
C ALA A 93 -7.45 20.95 16.32
N TYR A 94 -7.93 21.43 15.17
CA TYR A 94 -7.03 21.97 14.15
C TYR A 94 -6.50 23.38 14.49
N LEU A 95 -7.15 24.12 15.40
CA LEU A 95 -6.66 25.39 15.91
C LEU A 95 -5.84 25.24 17.21
N ASP A 96 -5.46 24.04 17.60
CA ASP A 96 -4.54 23.83 18.72
C ASP A 96 -3.17 24.47 18.37
N PRO A 97 -2.63 25.39 19.21
CA PRO A 97 -1.33 26.01 18.96
C PRO A 97 -0.17 25.01 18.99
N ASP A 98 -0.31 23.88 19.70
CA ASP A 98 0.71 22.85 19.82
C ASP A 98 0.70 21.84 18.66
N LEU A 99 -0.25 21.97 17.73
CA LEU A 99 -0.32 21.11 16.56
C LEU A 99 0.93 21.25 15.67
N LYS A 100 1.63 20.15 15.46
CA LYS A 100 2.90 20.11 14.69
C LYS A 100 2.71 19.57 13.28
N VAL A 101 1.83 18.55 13.14
CA VAL A 101 1.69 17.81 11.90
C VAL A 101 0.24 17.37 11.67
N ILE A 102 -0.17 17.35 10.41
CA ILE A 102 -1.38 16.67 9.96
C ILE A 102 -0.94 15.44 9.19
N ILE A 103 -1.39 14.26 9.64
CA ILE A 103 -1.14 12.97 8.99
C ILE A 103 -2.44 12.48 8.36
N SER A 104 -2.38 11.91 7.16
CA SER A 104 -3.57 11.40 6.49
C SER A 104 -3.39 10.02 5.90
N ASN A 105 -4.48 9.26 5.92
CA ASN A 105 -4.64 7.99 5.21
C ASN A 105 -6.12 7.83 4.85
N THR A 106 -6.57 8.64 3.90
CA THR A 106 -7.96 8.80 3.47
C THR A 106 -8.33 7.94 2.26
N THR A 107 -7.52 6.94 1.95
CA THR A 107 -7.52 6.10 0.74
C THR A 107 -6.99 6.83 -0.50
N GLU A 108 -6.72 6.07 -1.58
CA GLU A 108 -6.25 6.62 -2.86
C GLU A 108 -7.22 7.65 -3.44
N ALA A 109 -8.52 7.44 -3.24
CA ALA A 109 -9.57 8.36 -3.68
C ALA A 109 -9.70 9.64 -2.81
N GLY A 110 -9.03 9.69 -1.65
CA GLY A 110 -9.13 10.81 -0.73
C GLY A 110 -8.42 12.07 -1.22
N ILE A 111 -7.25 11.94 -1.84
CA ILE A 111 -6.54 13.08 -2.46
C ILE A 111 -7.11 13.32 -3.86
N ALA A 112 -8.30 13.91 -3.91
CA ALA A 112 -8.99 14.25 -5.15
C ALA A 112 -9.40 15.71 -5.15
N PHE A 113 -9.53 16.30 -6.33
CA PHE A 113 -10.00 17.66 -6.53
C PHE A 113 -11.45 17.65 -7.01
N ASN A 114 -12.29 18.50 -6.38
CA ASN A 114 -13.66 18.75 -6.83
C ASN A 114 -13.92 20.26 -6.95
N ALA A 115 -14.18 20.73 -8.16
CA ALA A 115 -14.42 22.16 -8.41
C ALA A 115 -15.70 22.71 -7.74
N ALA A 116 -16.60 21.84 -7.29
CA ALA A 116 -17.81 22.21 -6.55
C ALA A 116 -17.56 22.52 -5.06
N ASP A 117 -16.38 22.19 -4.52
CA ASP A 117 -16.04 22.51 -3.14
C ASP A 117 -15.86 24.03 -2.99
N THR A 118 -16.47 24.62 -1.97
CA THR A 118 -16.38 26.06 -1.67
C THR A 118 -15.83 26.32 -0.27
N LEU A 119 -15.30 27.51 -0.04
CA LEU A 119 -14.72 27.89 1.26
C LEU A 119 -15.77 27.84 2.39
N ASP A 120 -16.95 28.43 2.15
CA ASP A 120 -18.03 28.55 3.13
C ASP A 120 -19.05 27.41 3.07
N GLY A 121 -18.87 26.46 2.15
CA GLY A 121 -19.76 25.32 1.97
C GLY A 121 -19.40 24.14 2.88
N ASP A 122 -19.98 22.98 2.57
CA ASP A 122 -19.70 21.72 3.24
C ASP A 122 -18.20 21.43 3.32
N LEU A 123 -17.83 20.45 4.14
CA LEU A 123 -16.41 20.10 4.37
C LEU A 123 -15.64 19.74 3.10
N GLY A 124 -16.33 19.20 2.09
CA GLY A 124 -15.76 18.89 0.78
C GLY A 124 -14.77 17.72 0.78
N THR A 125 -13.94 17.67 -0.24
CA THR A 125 -12.86 16.68 -0.38
C THR A 125 -11.80 16.85 0.71
N PHE A 126 -10.92 15.86 0.88
CA PHE A 126 -9.82 15.97 1.86
C PHE A 126 -8.89 17.17 1.58
N PRO A 127 -8.42 17.43 0.34
CA PRO A 127 -7.64 18.63 0.05
C PRO A 127 -8.39 19.94 0.34
N ALA A 128 -9.72 19.99 0.11
CA ALA A 128 -10.54 21.15 0.50
C ALA A 128 -10.55 21.37 2.01
N LYS A 129 -10.72 20.27 2.80
CA LYS A 129 -10.60 20.33 4.27
C LYS A 129 -9.26 20.86 4.72
N ILE A 130 -8.17 20.39 4.15
CA ILE A 130 -6.81 20.86 4.46
C ILE A 130 -6.66 22.34 4.13
N THR A 131 -7.20 22.80 2.99
CA THR A 131 -7.14 24.21 2.62
C THR A 131 -7.87 25.09 3.66
N LYS A 132 -9.08 24.68 4.07
CA LYS A 132 -9.85 25.37 5.12
C LYS A 132 -9.11 25.44 6.46
N ILE A 133 -8.50 24.32 6.89
CA ILE A 133 -7.69 24.24 8.10
C ILE A 133 -6.50 25.20 8.03
N LEU A 134 -5.72 25.12 6.96
CA LEU A 134 -4.55 25.97 6.79
C LEU A 134 -4.91 27.46 6.72
N TYR A 135 -6.02 27.77 6.05
CA TYR A 135 -6.51 29.16 5.97
C TYR A 135 -6.98 29.65 7.34
N ALA A 136 -7.74 28.87 8.09
CA ALA A 136 -8.15 29.25 9.45
C ALA A 136 -6.95 29.46 10.39
N ARG A 137 -5.94 28.60 10.30
CA ARG A 137 -4.71 28.74 11.07
C ARG A 137 -3.90 29.97 10.65
N PHE A 138 -3.80 30.25 9.35
CA PHE A 138 -3.14 31.45 8.83
C PHE A 138 -3.86 32.72 9.34
N LYS A 139 -5.17 32.78 9.25
CA LYS A 139 -5.96 33.94 9.76
C LYS A 139 -5.78 34.16 11.25
N LYS A 140 -5.66 33.06 12.03
CA LYS A 140 -5.55 33.16 13.49
C LYS A 140 -4.13 33.41 13.99
N TYR A 141 -3.13 32.82 13.36
CA TYR A 141 -1.76 32.76 13.89
C TYR A 141 -0.71 33.36 12.94
N GLY A 142 -1.08 33.77 11.71
CA GLY A 142 -0.13 34.16 10.66
C GLY A 142 0.91 33.07 10.38
N GLU A 143 2.15 33.47 10.24
CA GLU A 143 3.29 32.56 9.99
C GLU A 143 3.49 31.49 11.09
N LYS A 144 3.06 31.74 12.32
CA LYS A 144 3.12 30.76 13.42
C LYS A 144 2.08 29.67 13.30
N GLY A 145 1.10 29.80 12.40
CA GLY A 145 0.06 28.80 12.14
C GLY A 145 0.51 27.62 11.28
N LYS A 146 1.76 27.58 10.81
CA LYS A 146 2.29 26.51 9.97
C LYS A 146 2.26 25.16 10.69
N VAL A 147 1.82 24.13 9.96
CA VAL A 147 1.88 22.74 10.34
C VAL A 147 2.43 21.95 9.16
N GLU A 148 3.14 20.87 9.43
CA GLU A 148 3.65 20.01 8.37
C GLU A 148 2.59 19.01 7.92
N LEU A 149 2.62 18.57 6.66
CA LEU A 149 1.69 17.61 6.12
C LEU A 149 2.42 16.32 5.75
N LEU A 150 1.94 15.20 6.28
CA LEU A 150 2.49 13.86 6.05
C LEU A 150 1.38 12.92 5.51
N PRO A 151 1.04 13.03 4.22
CA PRO A 151 0.07 12.14 3.60
C PRO A 151 0.66 10.73 3.42
N LEU A 152 -0.16 9.68 3.67
CA LEU A 152 0.23 8.28 3.57
C LEU A 152 -0.61 7.53 2.52
N GLU A 153 -1.33 8.24 1.68
CA GLU A 153 -2.14 7.69 0.61
C GLU A 153 -1.26 7.04 -0.48
N LEU A 154 -1.70 5.90 -1.03
CA LEU A 154 -0.94 5.09 -1.99
C LEU A 154 -1.00 5.66 -3.43
N ILE A 155 -0.82 6.96 -3.57
CA ILE A 155 -0.68 7.62 -4.88
C ILE A 155 0.73 8.12 -5.09
N GLU A 156 1.12 8.27 -6.35
CA GLU A 156 2.43 8.80 -6.69
C GLU A 156 2.51 10.28 -6.31
N LYS A 157 3.65 10.68 -5.67
CA LYS A 157 3.88 12.06 -5.25
C LYS A 157 2.72 12.61 -4.40
N ASN A 158 2.25 11.82 -3.44
CA ASN A 158 1.10 12.15 -2.61
C ASN A 158 1.20 13.53 -1.94
N GLY A 159 2.38 13.91 -1.46
CA GLY A 159 2.62 15.23 -0.86
C GLY A 159 2.55 16.37 -1.87
N GLU A 160 3.23 16.24 -3.02
CA GLU A 160 3.18 17.24 -4.10
C GLU A 160 1.75 17.41 -4.62
N THR A 161 1.02 16.31 -4.82
CA THR A 161 -0.36 16.32 -5.29
C THR A 161 -1.29 17.01 -4.29
N LEU A 162 -1.16 16.70 -3.00
CA LEU A 162 -1.94 17.36 -1.96
C LEU A 162 -1.67 18.87 -1.94
N LYS A 163 -0.39 19.27 -1.96
CA LYS A 163 0.00 20.69 -1.96
C LYS A 163 -0.53 21.43 -3.20
N ALA A 164 -0.44 20.80 -4.37
CA ALA A 164 -0.97 21.38 -5.60
C ALA A 164 -2.50 21.61 -5.54
N TYR A 165 -3.25 20.67 -4.95
CA TYR A 165 -4.69 20.85 -4.79
C TYR A 165 -5.04 21.91 -3.75
N VAL A 166 -4.29 22.04 -2.65
CA VAL A 166 -4.47 23.13 -1.68
C VAL A 166 -4.25 24.49 -2.34
N LEU A 167 -3.21 24.67 -3.13
CA LEU A 167 -2.95 25.91 -3.87
C LEU A 167 -4.05 26.17 -4.91
N LYS A 168 -4.50 25.13 -5.61
CA LYS A 168 -5.59 25.25 -6.57
C LYS A 168 -6.91 25.68 -5.91
N TYR A 169 -7.24 25.17 -4.71
CA TYR A 169 -8.38 25.67 -3.93
C TYR A 169 -8.16 27.11 -3.50
N ALA A 170 -6.96 27.50 -3.06
CA ALA A 170 -6.67 28.88 -2.72
C ALA A 170 -6.92 29.84 -3.90
N ASP A 171 -6.57 29.42 -5.12
CA ASP A 171 -6.81 30.20 -6.34
C ASP A 171 -8.31 30.33 -6.66
N ILE A 172 -9.05 29.22 -6.73
CA ILE A 172 -10.48 29.25 -7.11
C ILE A 172 -11.36 29.88 -6.05
N TRP A 173 -10.94 29.85 -4.75
CA TRP A 173 -11.66 30.53 -3.67
C TRP A 173 -11.23 32.00 -3.53
N GLY A 174 -10.31 32.49 -4.36
CA GLY A 174 -9.87 33.89 -4.35
C GLY A 174 -9.14 34.30 -3.06
N LEU A 175 -8.43 33.35 -2.43
CA LEU A 175 -7.70 33.65 -1.20
C LEU A 175 -6.49 34.53 -1.47
N GLU A 176 -6.10 35.32 -0.48
CA GLU A 176 -5.01 36.31 -0.57
C GLU A 176 -3.66 35.66 -0.93
N GLU A 177 -2.80 36.43 -1.62
CA GLU A 177 -1.48 35.95 -2.06
C GLU A 177 -0.59 35.57 -0.87
N GLU A 178 -0.71 36.28 0.23
CA GLU A 178 0.01 36.01 1.49
C GLU A 178 -0.31 34.60 2.01
N PHE A 179 -1.55 34.15 1.86
CA PHE A 179 -1.92 32.76 2.20
C PHE A 179 -1.28 31.76 1.26
N LYS A 180 -1.23 32.03 -0.05
CA LYS A 180 -0.57 31.15 -1.01
C LYS A 180 0.92 31.01 -0.73
N GLU A 181 1.60 32.12 -0.39
CA GLU A 181 3.00 32.10 0.05
C GLU A 181 3.17 31.30 1.36
N PHE A 182 2.25 31.45 2.30
CA PHE A 182 2.21 30.65 3.52
C PHE A 182 2.13 29.14 3.18
N VAL A 183 1.23 28.72 2.28
CA VAL A 183 1.10 27.32 1.83
C VAL A 183 2.36 26.85 1.11
N LYS A 184 2.95 27.67 0.22
CA LYS A 184 4.21 27.34 -0.47
C LYS A 184 5.35 27.04 0.51
N SER A 185 5.39 27.74 1.64
CA SER A 185 6.40 27.59 2.67
C SER A 185 6.20 26.39 3.61
N ILE A 186 5.00 25.79 3.64
CA ILE A 186 4.72 24.58 4.43
C ILE A 186 5.44 23.38 3.83
N LYS A 187 6.09 22.60 4.69
CA LYS A 187 6.65 21.29 4.28
C LYS A 187 5.52 20.27 4.13
N VAL A 188 5.46 19.69 2.95
CA VAL A 188 4.55 18.58 2.60
C VAL A 188 5.42 17.47 2.04
N TYR A 189 5.37 16.30 2.63
CA TYR A 189 6.29 15.20 2.34
C TYR A 189 5.66 14.20 1.37
N ASN A 190 6.42 13.80 0.35
CA ASN A 190 6.08 12.57 -0.38
C ASN A 190 6.44 11.38 0.50
N THR A 191 5.56 10.40 0.57
CA THR A 191 5.76 9.21 1.40
C THR A 191 5.50 7.92 0.66
N LEU A 192 6.08 6.85 1.17
CA LEU A 192 5.74 5.50 0.79
C LEU A 192 5.58 4.65 2.06
N VAL A 193 4.47 3.97 2.18
CA VAL A 193 4.18 3.05 3.28
C VAL A 193 4.15 1.61 2.79
N ASP A 194 4.63 0.69 3.62
CA ASP A 194 4.56 -0.75 3.32
C ASP A 194 4.32 -1.54 4.61
N LYS A 195 3.13 -2.12 4.71
CA LYS A 195 2.69 -3.07 5.74
C LYS A 195 1.42 -3.77 5.25
N ILE A 196 1.30 -5.06 5.46
CA ILE A 196 0.06 -5.80 5.23
C ILE A 196 -0.79 -5.73 6.51
N VAL A 197 -1.99 -5.18 6.41
CA VAL A 197 -2.94 -5.03 7.51
C VAL A 197 -4.29 -5.62 7.11
N PRO A 198 -4.57 -6.90 7.44
CA PRO A 198 -5.86 -7.51 7.19
C PRO A 198 -7.01 -6.83 7.95
N GLY A 199 -6.69 -6.18 9.07
CA GLY A 199 -7.64 -5.45 9.88
C GLY A 199 -8.23 -6.26 11.02
N PHE A 200 -9.53 -6.08 11.30
CA PHE A 200 -10.20 -6.79 12.39
C PHE A 200 -10.31 -8.31 12.11
N PRO A 201 -9.86 -9.18 13.01
CA PRO A 201 -9.75 -10.63 12.79
C PRO A 201 -11.09 -11.34 12.98
N ARG A 202 -12.04 -11.18 12.05
CA ARG A 202 -13.43 -11.67 12.18
C ARG A 202 -13.53 -13.16 12.42
N SER A 203 -12.66 -13.96 11.79
CA SER A 203 -12.71 -15.44 11.86
C SER A 203 -12.22 -16.00 13.19
N ASN A 204 -11.35 -15.28 13.91
CA ASN A 204 -10.70 -15.74 15.15
C ASN A 204 -10.65 -14.65 16.24
N ALA A 205 -11.60 -13.72 16.22
CA ALA A 205 -11.69 -12.63 17.19
C ALA A 205 -11.67 -13.12 18.65
N ALA A 206 -12.35 -14.24 18.94
CA ALA A 206 -12.42 -14.82 20.28
C ALA A 206 -11.03 -15.21 20.85
N GLU A 207 -10.14 -15.75 19.99
CA GLU A 207 -8.75 -16.07 20.36
C GLU A 207 -7.98 -14.80 20.75
N HIS A 208 -8.11 -13.75 19.95
CA HIS A 208 -7.48 -12.46 20.22
C HIS A 208 -8.03 -11.83 21.51
N PHE A 209 -9.34 -11.88 21.71
CA PHE A 209 -9.98 -11.33 22.92
C PHE A 209 -9.55 -12.06 24.19
N ALA A 210 -9.39 -13.38 24.11
CA ALA A 210 -8.84 -14.17 25.22
C ALA A 210 -7.40 -13.74 25.55
N ALA A 211 -6.58 -13.47 24.54
CA ALA A 211 -5.19 -13.06 24.71
C ALA A 211 -5.04 -11.66 25.31
N ILE A 212 -5.96 -10.72 25.02
CA ILE A 212 -5.93 -9.35 25.56
C ILE A 212 -6.79 -9.17 26.82
N GLY A 213 -7.48 -10.23 27.28
CA GLY A 213 -8.29 -10.20 28.50
C GLY A 213 -9.66 -9.52 28.36
N GLY A 214 -10.19 -9.35 27.16
CA GLY A 214 -11.51 -8.75 26.96
C GLY A 214 -11.82 -8.42 25.47
N GLU A 215 -13.07 -8.06 25.20
CA GLU A 215 -13.48 -7.66 23.87
C GLU A 215 -12.93 -6.29 23.47
N ASP A 216 -12.43 -6.21 22.25
CA ASP A 216 -11.99 -4.95 21.65
C ASP A 216 -12.48 -4.84 20.19
N PRO A 217 -13.59 -4.12 19.95
CA PRO A 217 -14.15 -3.94 18.61
C PRO A 217 -13.24 -3.12 17.68
N LEU A 218 -12.25 -2.44 18.24
CA LEU A 218 -11.26 -1.66 17.51
C LEU A 218 -9.95 -2.42 17.29
N LEU A 219 -9.84 -3.66 17.76
CA LEU A 219 -8.65 -4.47 17.54
C LEU A 219 -8.28 -4.50 16.05
N THR A 220 -7.02 -4.30 15.76
CA THR A 220 -6.50 -4.43 14.39
C THR A 220 -5.29 -5.35 14.35
N VAL A 221 -5.24 -6.21 13.33
CA VAL A 221 -4.13 -7.13 13.10
C VAL A 221 -3.33 -6.65 11.90
N GLY A 222 -2.02 -6.64 12.05
CA GLY A 222 -1.08 -6.32 10.99
C GLY A 222 0.16 -7.20 11.04
N GLU A 223 0.87 -7.29 9.94
CA GLU A 223 2.14 -8.02 9.89
C GLU A 223 3.23 -7.36 10.74
N ALA A 224 4.29 -8.13 11.06
CA ALA A 224 5.44 -7.63 11.79
C ALA A 224 6.28 -6.62 10.96
N PHE A 225 6.34 -6.80 9.65
CA PHE A 225 7.03 -5.87 8.77
C PHE A 225 6.33 -4.51 8.73
N LEU A 226 7.13 -3.45 8.78
CA LEU A 226 6.67 -2.07 8.64
C LEU A 226 7.80 -1.28 7.98
N SER A 227 7.46 -0.45 7.00
CA SER A 227 8.41 0.51 6.40
C SER A 227 7.68 1.80 6.04
N LEU A 228 8.18 2.91 6.58
CA LEU A 228 7.77 4.28 6.21
C LEU A 228 8.96 4.96 5.54
N VAL A 229 8.82 5.33 4.28
CA VAL A 229 9.82 6.10 3.55
C VAL A 229 9.30 7.52 3.38
N ILE A 230 10.10 8.51 3.75
CA ILE A 230 9.76 9.94 3.70
C ILE A 230 10.79 10.64 2.82
N GLU A 231 10.30 11.35 1.79
CA GLU A 231 11.13 12.20 0.96
C GLU A 231 11.34 13.55 1.66
N GLY A 232 12.52 13.73 2.22
CA GLY A 232 12.86 14.93 3.00
C GLY A 232 14.10 14.73 3.86
N ASP A 233 14.44 15.77 4.60
CA ASP A 233 15.53 15.75 5.57
C ASP A 233 15.10 15.20 6.94
N GLU A 234 16.04 14.75 7.74
CA GLU A 234 15.81 14.15 9.04
C GLU A 234 15.37 15.14 10.14
N SER A 235 15.28 16.43 9.87
CA SER A 235 14.89 17.44 10.87
C SER A 235 13.48 17.21 11.42
N LEU A 236 12.63 16.50 10.64
CA LEU A 236 11.30 16.10 11.08
C LEU A 236 11.33 15.17 12.32
N LYS A 237 12.40 14.37 12.48
CA LYS A 237 12.60 13.49 13.64
C LYS A 237 12.68 14.25 14.98
N GLU A 238 13.11 15.50 14.94
CA GLU A 238 13.18 16.33 16.15
C GLU A 238 11.80 16.88 16.55
N LYS A 239 10.92 17.07 15.58
CA LYS A 239 9.53 17.50 15.83
C LYS A 239 8.64 16.32 16.21
N LEU A 240 8.88 15.16 15.61
CA LEU A 240 8.10 13.94 15.72
C LEU A 240 9.00 12.77 16.11
N PRO A 241 9.30 12.60 17.40
CA PRO A 241 10.20 11.58 17.92
C PRO A 241 9.91 10.14 17.50
N PHE A 242 8.66 9.78 17.18
CA PHE A 242 8.33 8.44 16.70
C PHE A 242 9.01 8.10 15.36
N LEU A 243 9.39 9.12 14.59
CA LEU A 243 10.14 8.95 13.32
C LEU A 243 11.61 8.54 13.52
N LYS A 244 12.09 8.46 14.78
CA LYS A 244 13.41 7.90 15.11
C LYS A 244 13.42 6.36 15.09
N ASP A 245 12.28 5.72 14.84
CA ASP A 245 12.20 4.28 14.65
C ASP A 245 13.04 3.84 13.42
N PRO A 246 13.84 2.76 13.51
CA PRO A 246 14.72 2.32 12.42
C PRO A 246 13.97 1.87 11.16
N ARG A 247 12.67 1.61 11.25
CA ARG A 247 11.80 1.29 10.12
C ARG A 247 11.34 2.50 9.33
N VAL A 248 11.68 3.73 9.81
CA VAL A 248 11.43 4.99 9.12
C VAL A 248 12.69 5.44 8.39
N ILE A 249 12.60 5.56 7.08
CA ILE A 249 13.69 5.87 6.17
C ILE A 249 13.47 7.27 5.60
N PHE A 250 14.47 8.15 5.76
CA PHE A 250 14.51 9.45 5.07
C PHE A 250 15.36 9.34 3.81
N THR A 251 14.90 9.96 2.74
CA THR A 251 15.56 9.89 1.43
C THR A 251 15.33 11.17 0.63
N THR A 252 16.17 11.38 -0.38
CA THR A 252 15.97 12.45 -1.36
C THR A 252 14.91 12.10 -2.42
N SER A 253 14.51 10.84 -2.55
CA SER A 253 13.46 10.39 -3.47
C SER A 253 12.84 9.08 -3.00
N VAL A 254 11.51 9.02 -2.94
CA VAL A 254 10.75 7.77 -2.68
C VAL A 254 10.70 6.84 -3.90
N LYS A 255 11.01 7.34 -5.10
CA LYS A 255 10.89 6.58 -6.35
C LYS A 255 11.62 5.24 -6.34
N PRO A 256 12.91 5.13 -5.96
CA PRO A 256 13.62 3.84 -5.93
C PRO A 256 12.98 2.84 -4.97
N TYR A 257 12.50 3.29 -3.83
CA TYR A 257 11.82 2.43 -2.83
C TYR A 257 10.47 1.94 -3.34
N ARG A 258 9.73 2.80 -4.04
CA ARG A 258 8.48 2.42 -4.70
C ARG A 258 8.72 1.38 -5.80
N GLU A 259 9.72 1.62 -6.63
CA GLU A 259 10.10 0.71 -7.70
C GLU A 259 10.50 -0.67 -7.14
N ARG A 260 11.34 -0.70 -6.11
CA ARG A 260 11.71 -1.91 -5.38
C ARG A 260 10.48 -2.67 -4.87
N LYS A 261 9.54 -1.97 -4.21
CA LYS A 261 8.30 -2.57 -3.69
C LYS A 261 7.44 -3.13 -4.82
N VAL A 262 7.21 -2.35 -5.87
CA VAL A 262 6.33 -2.75 -7.00
C VAL A 262 6.93 -3.93 -7.75
N LYS A 263 8.21 -3.89 -8.07
CA LYS A 263 8.86 -4.93 -8.87
C LYS A 263 9.09 -6.21 -8.07
N ILE A 264 9.60 -6.13 -6.83
CA ILE A 264 9.90 -7.33 -6.02
C ILE A 264 8.64 -7.86 -5.34
N LEU A 265 8.03 -7.12 -4.41
CA LEU A 265 6.90 -7.64 -3.63
C LEU A 265 5.67 -7.88 -4.51
N ASN A 266 5.22 -6.85 -5.22
CA ASN A 266 4.02 -6.97 -6.03
C ASN A 266 4.25 -7.80 -7.30
N GLY A 267 5.46 -7.74 -7.88
CA GLY A 267 5.86 -8.57 -9.02
C GLY A 267 5.83 -10.06 -8.69
N LEU A 268 6.45 -10.47 -7.58
CA LEU A 268 6.42 -11.87 -7.12
C LEU A 268 5.00 -12.36 -6.85
N HIS A 269 4.14 -11.57 -6.20
CA HIS A 269 2.73 -11.91 -6.04
C HIS A 269 2.02 -12.11 -7.38
N THR A 270 2.29 -11.22 -8.35
CA THR A 270 1.64 -11.27 -9.68
C THR A 270 2.09 -12.48 -10.49
N ALA A 271 3.38 -12.84 -10.41
CA ALA A 271 3.92 -14.02 -11.09
C ALA A 271 3.45 -15.32 -10.45
N LEU A 272 3.50 -15.40 -9.11
CA LEU A 272 3.13 -16.61 -8.36
C LEU A 272 1.65 -16.95 -8.46
N ALA A 273 0.75 -15.94 -8.52
CA ALA A 273 -0.68 -16.18 -8.44
C ALA A 273 -1.22 -17.17 -9.49
N PRO A 274 -1.02 -16.96 -10.81
CA PRO A 274 -1.53 -17.90 -11.79
C PRO A 274 -0.83 -19.26 -11.73
N ILE A 275 0.49 -19.28 -11.47
CA ILE A 275 1.27 -20.52 -11.38
C ILE A 275 0.79 -21.37 -10.21
N SER A 276 0.62 -20.76 -9.02
CA SER A 276 0.21 -21.45 -7.81
C SER A 276 -1.22 -22.02 -7.94
N LEU A 277 -2.16 -21.22 -8.46
CA LEU A 277 -3.52 -21.66 -8.69
C LEU A 277 -3.58 -22.86 -9.65
N LEU A 278 -2.85 -22.82 -10.76
CA LEU A 278 -2.74 -23.94 -11.69
C LEU A 278 -2.04 -25.17 -11.07
N ALA A 279 -1.14 -24.95 -10.11
CA ALA A 279 -0.46 -26.00 -9.38
C ALA A 279 -1.26 -26.54 -8.16
N GLY A 280 -2.51 -26.04 -7.95
CA GLY A 280 -3.37 -26.44 -6.85
C GLY A 280 -3.00 -25.85 -5.50
N VAL A 281 -2.31 -24.71 -5.48
CA VAL A 281 -1.90 -24.00 -4.26
C VAL A 281 -2.67 -22.68 -4.16
N GLU A 282 -3.45 -22.50 -3.09
CA GLU A 282 -4.40 -21.38 -2.96
C GLU A 282 -3.86 -20.21 -2.14
N ILE A 283 -2.87 -20.44 -1.25
CA ILE A 283 -2.40 -19.49 -0.26
C ILE A 283 -0.92 -19.16 -0.50
N VAL A 284 -0.57 -17.88 -0.40
CA VAL A 284 0.81 -17.40 -0.61
C VAL A 284 1.83 -18.10 0.30
N ARG A 285 1.46 -18.32 1.58
CA ARG A 285 2.30 -19.03 2.54
C ARG A 285 2.63 -20.45 2.08
N ASP A 286 1.67 -21.16 1.54
CA ASP A 286 1.85 -22.53 1.10
C ASP A 286 2.71 -22.58 -0.16
N ALA A 287 2.61 -21.59 -1.05
CA ALA A 287 3.50 -21.47 -2.21
C ALA A 287 4.96 -21.27 -1.82
N VAL A 288 5.27 -20.41 -0.84
CA VAL A 288 6.67 -20.22 -0.41
C VAL A 288 7.19 -21.33 0.51
N ASN A 289 6.32 -22.22 1.01
CA ASN A 289 6.69 -23.46 1.69
C ASN A 289 6.83 -24.66 0.71
N ASP A 290 6.31 -24.52 -0.50
CA ASP A 290 6.51 -25.49 -1.59
C ASP A 290 7.88 -25.27 -2.22
N LYS A 291 8.69 -26.33 -2.30
CA LYS A 291 10.08 -26.25 -2.76
C LYS A 291 10.22 -25.68 -4.18
N ASP A 292 9.36 -26.12 -5.10
CA ASP A 292 9.49 -25.77 -6.51
C ASP A 292 8.99 -24.34 -6.76
N LEU A 293 7.88 -23.93 -6.13
CA LEU A 293 7.34 -22.57 -6.19
C LEU A 293 8.27 -21.56 -5.50
N PHE A 294 8.89 -21.94 -4.38
CA PHE A 294 9.89 -21.10 -3.72
C PHE A 294 11.12 -20.90 -4.61
N ALA A 295 11.66 -21.97 -5.19
CA ALA A 295 12.82 -21.89 -6.09
C ALA A 295 12.53 -20.99 -7.29
N TYR A 296 11.32 -21.11 -7.87
CA TYR A 296 10.87 -20.23 -8.94
C TYR A 296 10.83 -18.76 -8.50
N ALA A 297 10.22 -18.45 -7.37
CA ALA A 297 10.10 -17.06 -6.88
C ALA A 297 11.47 -16.45 -6.57
N ASP A 298 12.37 -17.24 -5.97
CA ASP A 298 13.73 -16.83 -5.63
C ASP A 298 14.55 -16.53 -6.88
N ALA A 299 14.49 -17.44 -7.88
CA ALA A 299 15.20 -17.28 -9.16
C ALA A 299 14.63 -16.10 -9.98
N LEU A 300 13.32 -15.96 -10.08
CA LEU A 300 12.68 -14.81 -10.73
C LEU A 300 13.17 -13.49 -10.16
N ALA A 301 13.19 -13.38 -8.82
CA ALA A 301 13.67 -12.18 -8.16
C ALA A 301 15.14 -11.89 -8.46
N ASP A 302 16.02 -12.88 -8.29
CA ASP A 302 17.47 -12.71 -8.38
C ASP A 302 17.97 -12.51 -9.81
N GLN A 303 17.40 -13.24 -10.76
CA GLN A 303 17.90 -13.30 -12.12
C GLN A 303 17.22 -12.29 -13.06
N GLU A 304 15.93 -11.98 -12.83
CA GLU A 304 15.15 -11.24 -13.81
C GLU A 304 14.62 -9.90 -13.27
N ILE A 305 14.33 -9.77 -11.96
CA ILE A 305 13.76 -8.54 -11.39
C ILE A 305 14.86 -7.64 -10.80
N ILE A 306 15.63 -8.14 -9.84
CA ILE A 306 16.64 -7.35 -9.11
C ILE A 306 17.64 -6.66 -10.05
N PRO A 307 18.17 -7.30 -11.10
CA PRO A 307 19.11 -6.66 -12.03
C PRO A 307 18.54 -5.44 -12.77
N THR A 308 17.21 -5.28 -12.79
CA THR A 308 16.51 -4.16 -13.47
C THR A 308 16.19 -2.99 -12.56
N ILE A 309 16.63 -3.01 -11.31
CA ILE A 309 16.34 -1.95 -10.32
C ILE A 309 17.64 -1.19 -10.02
N ASP A 310 17.61 0.12 -10.25
CA ASP A 310 18.74 1.00 -9.97
C ASP A 310 18.80 1.34 -8.46
N MET A 311 19.35 0.39 -7.69
CA MET A 311 19.51 0.49 -6.24
C MET A 311 20.64 -0.45 -5.79
N ASP A 312 21.20 -0.21 -4.60
CA ASP A 312 22.21 -1.10 -4.01
C ASP A 312 21.72 -2.56 -3.97
N LYS A 313 22.51 -3.46 -4.54
CA LYS A 313 22.15 -4.88 -4.68
C LYS A 313 21.91 -5.55 -3.33
N ASN A 314 22.71 -5.23 -2.31
CA ASN A 314 22.55 -5.84 -1.00
C ASN A 314 21.25 -5.39 -0.33
N ALA A 315 20.86 -4.12 -0.52
CA ALA A 315 19.57 -3.60 -0.06
C ALA A 315 18.39 -4.28 -0.78
N LEU A 316 18.52 -4.59 -2.08
CA LEU A 316 17.50 -5.32 -2.83
C LEU A 316 17.39 -6.78 -2.38
N LEU A 317 18.51 -7.47 -2.17
CA LEU A 317 18.54 -8.84 -1.65
C LEU A 317 17.97 -8.94 -0.23
N ALA A 318 18.29 -7.97 0.63
CA ALA A 318 17.72 -7.89 1.97
C ALA A 318 16.19 -7.68 1.91
N PHE A 319 15.72 -6.83 1.00
CA PHE A 319 14.30 -6.62 0.80
C PHE A 319 13.59 -7.86 0.23
N LYS A 320 14.20 -8.57 -0.75
CA LYS A 320 13.70 -9.86 -1.25
C LYS A 320 13.53 -10.86 -0.11
N LYS A 321 14.58 -11.02 0.73
CA LYS A 321 14.51 -11.92 1.91
C LYS A 321 13.34 -11.55 2.81
N ALA A 322 13.17 -10.27 3.14
CA ALA A 322 12.04 -9.79 3.94
C ALA A 322 10.68 -10.09 3.26
N VAL A 323 10.57 -9.93 1.94
CA VAL A 323 9.35 -10.26 1.18
C VAL A 323 9.00 -11.74 1.28
N LEU A 324 9.96 -12.64 1.06
CA LEU A 324 9.74 -14.09 1.15
C LEU A 324 9.39 -14.52 2.59
N GLU A 325 9.98 -13.87 3.60
CA GLU A 325 9.63 -14.08 4.99
C GLU A 325 8.19 -13.61 5.30
N ARG A 326 7.77 -12.46 4.78
CA ARG A 326 6.38 -11.96 4.85
C ARG A 326 5.40 -12.91 4.21
N PHE A 327 5.73 -13.46 3.05
CA PHE A 327 4.91 -14.45 2.34
C PHE A 327 4.72 -15.73 3.18
N SER A 328 5.70 -16.11 3.98
CA SER A 328 5.63 -17.27 4.87
C SER A 328 4.95 -17.01 6.22
N ASN A 329 4.25 -15.87 6.39
CA ASN A 329 3.58 -15.49 7.64
C ASN A 329 2.53 -16.54 8.05
N PRO A 330 2.69 -17.20 9.22
CA PRO A 330 1.78 -18.27 9.63
C PRO A 330 0.40 -17.80 10.10
N TYR A 331 0.23 -16.50 10.30
CA TYR A 331 -1.00 -15.90 10.87
C TYR A 331 -1.90 -15.24 9.83
N ILE A 332 -1.48 -15.17 8.57
CA ILE A 332 -2.24 -14.51 7.50
C ILE A 332 -2.42 -15.48 6.35
N ASP A 333 -3.67 -15.84 6.07
CA ASP A 333 -4.05 -16.62 4.88
C ASP A 333 -4.30 -15.67 3.71
N HIS A 334 -3.22 -15.33 2.99
CA HIS A 334 -3.30 -14.47 1.83
C HIS A 334 -3.63 -15.29 0.59
N LEU A 335 -4.92 -15.28 0.20
CA LEU A 335 -5.43 -16.09 -0.92
C LEU A 335 -4.97 -15.52 -2.27
N PHE A 336 -4.47 -16.39 -3.15
CA PHE A 336 -4.14 -16.01 -4.53
C PHE A 336 -5.36 -15.54 -5.32
N MET A 337 -6.56 -16.01 -5.00
CA MET A 337 -7.80 -15.52 -5.58
C MET A 337 -8.05 -14.03 -5.33
N SER A 338 -7.53 -13.45 -4.25
CA SER A 338 -7.58 -12.00 -4.02
C SER A 338 -6.47 -11.25 -4.76
N ILE A 339 -5.37 -11.92 -5.09
CA ILE A 339 -4.23 -11.36 -5.81
C ILE A 339 -4.47 -11.36 -7.32
N ILE A 340 -5.14 -12.39 -7.86
CA ILE A 340 -5.33 -12.58 -9.30
C ILE A 340 -6.25 -11.52 -9.95
N LEU A 341 -7.01 -10.76 -9.17
CA LEU A 341 -7.87 -9.69 -9.67
C LEU A 341 -7.09 -8.71 -10.54
N ASN A 342 -7.61 -8.36 -11.72
CA ASN A 342 -7.01 -7.44 -12.68
C ASN A 342 -5.54 -7.80 -13.03
N SER A 343 -5.25 -9.09 -13.26
CA SER A 343 -3.88 -9.56 -13.41
C SER A 343 -3.23 -9.15 -14.72
N VAL A 344 -3.98 -8.88 -15.77
CA VAL A 344 -3.43 -8.32 -17.03
C VAL A 344 -2.82 -6.94 -16.75
N SER A 345 -3.58 -6.04 -16.13
CA SER A 345 -3.10 -4.70 -15.73
C SER A 345 -1.95 -4.78 -14.71
N LYS A 346 -2.02 -5.72 -13.76
CA LYS A 346 -0.94 -5.94 -12.78
C LYS A 346 0.33 -6.45 -13.44
N TRP A 347 0.25 -7.37 -14.38
CA TRP A 347 1.41 -7.86 -15.10
C TRP A 347 2.07 -6.71 -15.89
N LYS A 348 1.28 -5.91 -16.60
CA LYS A 348 1.72 -4.71 -17.32
C LYS A 348 2.47 -3.72 -16.42
N THR A 349 1.96 -3.47 -15.23
CA THR A 349 2.51 -2.41 -14.35
C THR A 349 3.64 -2.90 -13.44
N ARG A 350 3.71 -4.20 -13.12
CA ARG A 350 4.61 -4.75 -12.11
C ARG A 350 5.74 -5.60 -12.69
N LEU A 351 5.48 -6.33 -13.77
CA LEU A 351 6.46 -7.25 -14.40
C LEU A 351 6.98 -6.74 -15.73
N LEU A 352 6.14 -6.17 -16.58
CA LEU A 352 6.55 -5.70 -17.90
C LEU A 352 7.74 -4.72 -17.87
N PRO A 353 7.83 -3.75 -16.94
CA PRO A 353 9.01 -2.88 -16.89
C PRO A 353 10.32 -3.64 -16.62
N SER A 354 10.29 -4.68 -15.77
CA SER A 354 11.44 -5.54 -15.55
C SER A 354 11.70 -6.43 -16.76
N PHE A 355 10.66 -6.96 -17.37
CA PHE A 355 10.75 -7.77 -18.58
C PHE A 355 11.43 -7.04 -19.73
N LEU A 356 11.08 -5.78 -19.97
CA LEU A 356 11.69 -4.95 -21.01
C LEU A 356 13.14 -4.57 -20.71
N ALA A 357 13.48 -4.40 -19.42
CA ALA A 357 14.84 -4.02 -18.99
C ALA A 357 15.78 -5.21 -18.80
N ALA A 358 15.26 -6.43 -18.64
CA ALA A 358 16.07 -7.63 -18.45
C ALA A 358 16.78 -8.06 -19.75
N ASP A 359 17.92 -8.76 -19.61
CA ASP A 359 18.56 -9.42 -20.74
C ASP A 359 17.58 -10.41 -21.40
N LYS A 360 17.48 -10.34 -22.73
CA LYS A 360 16.54 -11.16 -23.50
C LYS A 360 16.71 -12.67 -23.30
N ASN A 361 17.94 -13.11 -23.01
CA ASN A 361 18.25 -14.52 -22.74
C ASN A 361 17.93 -14.92 -21.28
N ASN A 362 17.49 -13.98 -20.46
CA ASN A 362 17.22 -14.20 -19.03
C ASN A 362 15.82 -13.68 -18.65
N ARG A 363 14.78 -14.22 -19.31
CA ARG A 363 13.37 -13.84 -19.12
C ARG A 363 12.45 -15.04 -18.93
N LYS A 364 13.00 -16.23 -18.75
CA LYS A 364 12.25 -17.50 -18.76
C LYS A 364 11.18 -17.58 -17.65
N HIS A 365 11.48 -17.05 -16.46
CA HIS A 365 10.52 -17.08 -15.35
C HIS A 365 9.36 -16.10 -15.59
N MET A 366 9.62 -14.89 -16.14
CA MET A 366 8.55 -13.96 -16.51
C MET A 366 7.72 -14.48 -17.67
N LEU A 367 8.35 -15.12 -18.68
CA LEU A 367 7.61 -15.76 -19.78
C LEU A 367 6.74 -16.93 -19.30
N PHE A 368 7.22 -17.71 -18.33
CA PHE A 368 6.41 -18.75 -17.70
C PHE A 368 5.21 -18.18 -16.92
N ALA A 369 5.41 -17.06 -16.20
CA ALA A 369 4.30 -16.36 -15.52
C ALA A 369 3.25 -15.82 -16.51
N LEU A 370 3.69 -15.31 -17.66
CA LEU A 370 2.79 -14.83 -18.72
C LEU A 370 1.98 -15.98 -19.33
N ALA A 371 2.63 -17.10 -19.61
CA ALA A 371 2.00 -18.33 -20.10
C ALA A 371 0.98 -18.88 -19.10
N ALA A 372 1.35 -18.89 -17.81
CA ALA A 372 0.47 -19.36 -16.74
C ALA A 372 -0.77 -18.44 -16.58
N LEU A 373 -0.60 -17.12 -16.67
CA LEU A 373 -1.74 -16.18 -16.64
C LEU A 373 -2.71 -16.45 -17.79
N PHE A 374 -2.18 -16.62 -19.01
CA PHE A 374 -2.99 -16.97 -20.16
C PHE A 374 -3.73 -18.29 -19.95
N CYS A 375 -3.04 -19.36 -19.54
CA CYS A 375 -3.63 -20.66 -19.36
C CYS A 375 -4.73 -20.68 -18.28
N LEU A 376 -4.53 -19.95 -17.19
CA LEU A 376 -5.52 -19.81 -16.12
C LEU A 376 -6.79 -19.09 -16.61
N TYR A 377 -6.61 -18.02 -17.40
CA TYR A 377 -7.75 -17.24 -17.92
C TYR A 377 -8.44 -17.92 -19.11
N ASP A 378 -7.75 -18.80 -19.84
CA ASP A 378 -8.31 -19.62 -20.92
C ASP A 378 -8.96 -20.92 -20.43
N ASP A 379 -8.95 -21.16 -19.11
CA ASP A 379 -9.68 -22.25 -18.49
C ASP A 379 -11.16 -21.88 -18.33
N PRO A 380 -12.10 -22.62 -18.95
CA PRO A 380 -13.53 -22.32 -18.88
C PRO A 380 -14.11 -22.45 -17.47
N GLU A 381 -13.48 -23.21 -16.59
CA GLU A 381 -13.89 -23.37 -15.18
C GLU A 381 -13.41 -22.19 -14.31
N PHE A 382 -12.44 -21.38 -14.78
CA PHE A 382 -11.92 -20.27 -14.03
C PHE A 382 -12.76 -19.00 -14.23
N LYS A 383 -13.30 -18.48 -13.14
CA LYS A 383 -14.06 -17.22 -13.17
C LYS A 383 -13.13 -16.00 -13.18
N ILE A 384 -12.89 -15.45 -14.37
CA ILE A 384 -12.07 -14.25 -14.54
C ILE A 384 -12.71 -13.04 -13.83
N ASN A 385 -11.92 -12.36 -12.99
CA ASN A 385 -12.26 -11.09 -12.39
C ASN A 385 -11.21 -10.04 -12.80
N ASP A 386 -11.40 -9.47 -13.99
CA ASP A 386 -10.52 -8.50 -14.64
C ASP A 386 -11.38 -7.49 -15.40
N ASP A 387 -10.76 -6.54 -16.11
CA ASP A 387 -11.44 -5.56 -16.94
C ASP A 387 -12.37 -6.24 -17.98
N GLU A 388 -13.45 -5.56 -18.37
CA GLU A 388 -14.44 -6.11 -19.28
C GLU A 388 -13.83 -6.50 -20.64
N SER A 389 -12.87 -5.72 -21.13
CA SER A 389 -12.14 -6.02 -22.37
C SER A 389 -11.37 -7.35 -22.29
N VAL A 390 -10.81 -7.67 -21.11
CA VAL A 390 -10.10 -8.94 -20.86
C VAL A 390 -11.10 -10.11 -20.87
N LYS A 391 -12.23 -9.97 -20.19
CA LYS A 391 -13.28 -11.00 -20.18
C LYS A 391 -13.83 -11.30 -21.57
N ILE A 392 -14.11 -10.24 -22.36
CA ILE A 392 -14.56 -10.38 -23.75
C ILE A 392 -13.50 -11.10 -24.59
N PHE A 393 -12.22 -10.75 -24.42
CA PHE A 393 -11.14 -11.41 -25.15
C PHE A 393 -11.08 -12.91 -24.86
N PHE A 394 -11.12 -13.31 -23.59
CA PHE A 394 -11.03 -14.71 -23.20
C PHE A 394 -12.30 -15.51 -23.51
N SER A 395 -13.46 -14.87 -23.68
CA SER A 395 -14.70 -15.52 -24.14
C SER A 395 -14.69 -15.88 -25.63
N SER A 396 -13.68 -15.45 -26.38
CA SER A 396 -13.57 -15.74 -27.82
C SER A 396 -13.31 -17.24 -28.07
N SER A 397 -13.84 -17.74 -29.18
CA SER A 397 -13.70 -19.15 -29.59
C SER A 397 -12.47 -19.42 -30.46
N LEU A 398 -11.45 -18.56 -30.43
CA LEU A 398 -10.22 -18.79 -31.16
C LEU A 398 -9.50 -20.06 -30.69
N PRO A 399 -8.85 -20.83 -31.60
CA PRO A 399 -7.95 -21.90 -31.19
C PRO A 399 -6.85 -21.36 -30.24
N PHE A 400 -6.47 -22.16 -29.24
CA PHE A 400 -5.64 -21.64 -28.14
C PHE A 400 -4.31 -21.02 -28.59
N GLU A 401 -3.62 -21.57 -29.60
CA GLU A 401 -2.38 -20.98 -30.12
C GLU A 401 -2.61 -19.59 -30.75
N LYS A 402 -3.69 -19.45 -31.55
CA LYS A 402 -4.04 -18.17 -32.16
C LYS A 402 -4.55 -17.19 -31.10
N LYS A 403 -5.28 -17.67 -30.08
CA LYS A 403 -5.72 -16.84 -28.96
C LYS A 403 -4.51 -16.34 -28.17
N TYR A 404 -3.50 -17.20 -27.93
CA TYR A 404 -2.28 -16.82 -27.27
C TYR A 404 -1.46 -15.79 -28.05
N GLU A 405 -1.32 -16.00 -29.37
CA GLU A 405 -0.68 -15.02 -30.25
C GLU A 405 -1.40 -13.65 -30.19
N ALA A 406 -2.75 -13.67 -30.30
CA ALA A 406 -3.54 -12.46 -30.18
C ALA A 406 -3.47 -11.81 -28.80
N PHE A 407 -3.29 -12.60 -27.71
CA PHE A 407 -3.07 -12.09 -26.37
C PHE A 407 -1.74 -11.34 -26.24
N ILE A 408 -0.66 -11.91 -26.75
CA ILE A 408 0.67 -11.30 -26.74
C ILE A 408 0.69 -10.00 -27.56
N ARG A 409 0.05 -9.99 -28.74
CA ARG A 409 -0.01 -8.84 -29.64
C ARG A 409 -1.03 -7.77 -29.23
N ASN A 410 -1.73 -7.96 -28.12
CA ASN A 410 -2.79 -7.03 -27.71
C ASN A 410 -2.22 -5.74 -27.09
N GLU A 411 -2.04 -4.71 -27.92
CA GLU A 411 -1.55 -3.41 -27.47
C GLU A 411 -2.45 -2.74 -26.42
N ALA A 412 -3.76 -2.99 -26.42
CA ALA A 412 -4.65 -2.46 -25.39
C ALA A 412 -4.32 -3.02 -24.01
N PHE A 413 -3.90 -4.30 -23.93
CA PHE A 413 -3.49 -4.93 -22.69
C PHE A 413 -2.11 -4.47 -22.23
N TRP A 414 -1.13 -4.50 -23.15
CA TRP A 414 0.27 -4.33 -22.79
C TRP A 414 0.79 -2.91 -23.02
N GLY A 415 0.11 -2.10 -23.86
CA GLY A 415 0.59 -0.80 -24.31
C GLY A 415 1.59 -0.89 -25.48
N MET A 416 1.84 -2.11 -25.97
CA MET A 416 2.72 -2.44 -27.09
C MET A 416 2.40 -3.84 -27.61
N ASP A 417 2.88 -4.21 -28.79
CA ASP A 417 2.92 -5.59 -29.27
C ASP A 417 4.14 -6.28 -28.61
N LEU A 418 3.90 -7.26 -27.70
CA LEU A 418 5.00 -7.97 -27.03
C LEU A 418 5.83 -8.84 -28.00
N GLU A 419 5.29 -9.19 -29.16
CA GLU A 419 6.03 -9.94 -30.18
C GLU A 419 7.18 -9.14 -30.80
N GLU A 420 7.16 -7.80 -30.68
CA GLU A 420 8.32 -6.95 -31.02
C GLU A 420 9.55 -7.29 -30.16
N GLN A 421 9.35 -7.97 -29.04
CA GLN A 421 10.43 -8.53 -28.21
C GLN A 421 10.78 -9.92 -28.74
N GLU A 422 11.99 -10.08 -29.25
CA GLU A 422 12.49 -11.33 -29.84
C GLU A 422 12.26 -12.53 -28.92
N GLY A 423 11.64 -13.59 -29.46
CA GLY A 423 11.45 -14.88 -28.80
C GLY A 423 10.25 -14.98 -27.87
N VAL A 424 9.48 -13.91 -27.64
CA VAL A 424 8.38 -13.94 -26.67
C VAL A 424 7.35 -15.01 -27.02
N PHE A 425 6.86 -15.05 -28.25
CA PHE A 425 5.85 -16.03 -28.65
C PHE A 425 6.40 -17.46 -28.62
N THR A 426 7.54 -17.69 -29.30
CA THR A 426 8.10 -19.04 -29.44
C THR A 426 8.43 -19.68 -28.11
N ASP A 427 9.10 -18.95 -27.23
CA ASP A 427 9.57 -19.47 -25.95
C ASP A 427 8.40 -19.64 -24.97
N SER A 428 7.49 -18.68 -24.89
CA SER A 428 6.35 -18.77 -23.98
C SER A 428 5.26 -19.73 -24.48
N LEU A 429 5.08 -19.94 -25.80
CA LEU A 429 4.15 -20.93 -26.33
C LEU A 429 4.53 -22.35 -25.91
N ALA A 430 5.82 -22.64 -25.76
CA ALA A 430 6.28 -23.92 -25.23
C ALA A 430 5.74 -24.15 -23.81
N TYR A 431 5.77 -23.12 -22.96
CA TYR A 431 5.19 -23.18 -21.61
C TYR A 431 3.67 -23.32 -21.64
N VAL A 432 2.95 -22.59 -22.51
CA VAL A 432 1.50 -22.76 -22.68
C VAL A 432 1.15 -24.21 -23.02
N LYS A 433 1.88 -24.83 -23.95
CA LYS A 433 1.67 -26.21 -24.35
C LYS A 433 1.92 -27.20 -23.19
N ALA A 434 2.97 -26.98 -22.40
CA ALA A 434 3.29 -27.80 -21.25
C ALA A 434 2.19 -27.67 -20.16
N ILE A 435 1.78 -26.45 -19.84
CA ILE A 435 0.73 -26.21 -18.84
C ILE A 435 -0.60 -26.86 -19.26
N LYS A 436 -1.01 -26.71 -20.53
CA LYS A 436 -2.26 -27.35 -21.04
C LYS A 436 -2.22 -28.87 -21.05
N LYS A 437 -1.03 -29.49 -21.00
CA LYS A 437 -0.87 -30.94 -20.78
C LYS A 437 -0.89 -31.34 -19.30
N GLY A 438 -0.96 -30.38 -18.37
CA GLY A 438 -0.87 -30.65 -16.94
C GLY A 438 0.56 -30.74 -16.40
N GLU A 439 1.56 -30.34 -17.18
CA GLU A 439 3.00 -30.49 -16.87
C GLU A 439 3.56 -29.26 -16.12
N ILE A 440 2.71 -28.52 -15.37
CA ILE A 440 3.14 -27.29 -14.69
C ILE A 440 4.22 -27.54 -13.63
N ARG A 441 4.09 -28.65 -12.86
CA ARG A 441 5.06 -29.00 -11.82
C ARG A 441 6.40 -29.48 -12.40
N GLU A 442 6.35 -30.22 -13.50
CA GLU A 442 7.53 -30.67 -14.24
C GLU A 442 8.28 -29.49 -14.83
N THR A 443 7.55 -28.52 -15.41
CA THR A 443 8.13 -27.28 -15.96
C THR A 443 8.80 -26.44 -14.89
N LEU A 444 8.17 -26.27 -13.71
CA LEU A 444 8.77 -25.55 -12.59
C LEU A 444 10.14 -26.10 -12.17
N LYS A 445 10.35 -27.41 -12.24
CA LYS A 445 11.62 -28.06 -11.87
C LYS A 445 12.74 -27.82 -12.89
N THR A 446 12.40 -27.41 -14.10
CA THR A 446 13.36 -27.20 -15.18
C THR A 446 13.68 -25.72 -15.44
N LEU A 447 12.94 -24.84 -14.80
CA LEU A 447 13.22 -23.41 -14.81
C LEU A 447 14.36 -23.04 -13.87
#